data_65044256fd3a2b24367332e3fb056f3b
#
_entry.id   65044256fd3a2b24367332e3fb056f3b
#
_cell.length_a   1.000
_cell.length_b   1.000
_cell.length_c   1.000
_cell.angle_alpha   90.00
_cell.angle_beta   90.00
_cell.angle_gamma   90.00
#
_symmetry.space_group_name_H-M   'P 1'
#
loop_
_entity.id
_entity.type
_entity.pdbx_description
1 polymer ?
#
loop_
_entity_poly.entity_id
_entity_poly.type
_entity_poly.pdbx_seq_one_letter_code
_entity_poly.pdbx_strand_id
1 'polypeptide(L)'
;MQLTVRGLLVVLVAAPLIAVAAWLPVALWVAGGWLLFVAAFLIADAWLMPATHAWQLVRRHDARLSLAAQNLITVQVELFTRAGRSGRPVAIWLRDTPPPTFHLDRAEPLLTGVASPGSSCALTYHVWPPRRGDYAFGDLYLRWASPLGFLRRQARFAAAGPVKVYPNLIEVRKYDLLLRRNRLWELGLRSTRLLGAGNEFERLRDYTPDDEYRRINWMATARRGKPISVEYETERSQNIYVLLDVGRMMRSPVGDVAKMDYAINAVLLLAYVAAQKGDRIALLTFADRVLTYVAPRSGKIQFHRLLEQLYAVHGEGVEPDYGVAFSEFAARQHKRGLALVFTDLTGSVTTEALV
;
A
#
# COMPACT_ATOMS: atom_id res chain seq x y z
N MET A 1 11.57 -21.23 28.13
CA MET A 1 12.56 -22.13 27.49
C MET A 1 11.87 -23.42 27.17
N GLN A 2 12.18 -24.05 26.04
CA GLN A 2 11.59 -25.31 25.60
C GLN A 2 12.71 -26.21 25.11
N LEU A 3 12.62 -27.51 25.43
CA LEU A 3 13.51 -28.54 24.86
C LEU A 3 13.15 -28.73 23.37
N THR A 4 14.17 -28.87 22.55
CA THR A 4 13.99 -29.32 21.17
C THR A 4 13.79 -30.83 21.14
N VAL A 5 13.36 -31.37 19.98
CA VAL A 5 13.28 -32.82 19.78
C VAL A 5 14.65 -33.49 20.02
N ARG A 6 15.74 -32.83 19.63
CA ARG A 6 17.12 -33.34 19.90
C ARG A 6 17.42 -33.39 21.40
N GLY A 7 17.06 -32.34 22.15
CA GLY A 7 17.22 -32.32 23.59
C GLY A 7 16.37 -33.37 24.29
N LEU A 8 15.15 -33.60 23.82
CA LEU A 8 14.29 -34.65 24.33
C LEU A 8 14.85 -36.04 24.08
N LEU A 9 15.39 -36.32 22.89
CA LEU A 9 16.00 -37.58 22.55
C LEU A 9 17.21 -37.89 23.43
N VAL A 10 18.06 -36.90 23.72
CA VAL A 10 19.23 -37.08 24.60
C VAL A 10 18.80 -37.41 26.04
N VAL A 11 17.73 -36.78 26.53
CA VAL A 11 17.15 -37.11 27.85
C VAL A 11 16.57 -38.53 27.82
N LEU A 12 15.88 -38.93 26.77
CA LEU A 12 15.24 -40.23 26.63
C LEU A 12 16.21 -41.40 26.59
N VAL A 13 17.49 -41.18 26.29
CA VAL A 13 18.53 -42.21 26.36
C VAL A 13 18.65 -42.80 27.78
N ALA A 14 18.27 -42.06 28.82
CA ALA A 14 18.22 -42.58 30.18
C ALA A 14 17.12 -43.65 30.37
N ALA A 15 16.06 -43.66 29.59
CA ALA A 15 14.93 -44.58 29.76
C ALA A 15 15.31 -46.08 29.62
N PRO A 16 16.04 -46.51 28.57
CA PRO A 16 16.50 -47.89 28.46
C PRO A 16 17.50 -48.25 29.57
N LEU A 17 18.36 -47.32 30.02
CA LEU A 17 19.28 -47.55 31.12
C LEU A 17 18.54 -47.83 32.46
N ILE A 18 17.45 -47.08 32.68
CA ILE A 18 16.57 -47.29 33.84
C ILE A 18 15.87 -48.66 33.75
N ALA A 19 15.38 -49.04 32.56
CA ALA A 19 14.74 -50.34 32.34
C ALA A 19 15.69 -51.52 32.62
N VAL A 20 16.97 -51.42 32.20
CA VAL A 20 18.01 -52.43 32.48
C VAL A 20 18.35 -52.48 33.96
N ALA A 21 18.13 -51.46 34.72
CA ALA A 21 18.37 -51.41 36.17
C ALA A 21 17.52 -52.42 36.96
N ALA A 22 16.38 -52.88 36.40
CA ALA A 22 15.60 -53.97 36.97
C ALA A 22 16.39 -55.30 37.07
N TRP A 23 17.44 -55.49 36.26
CA TRP A 23 18.29 -56.69 36.18
C TRP A 23 19.69 -56.41 36.72
N LEU A 24 20.19 -55.20 36.59
CA LEU A 24 21.53 -54.77 36.98
C LEU A 24 21.46 -53.46 37.78
N PRO A 25 21.56 -53.51 39.13
CA PRO A 25 21.44 -52.29 39.97
C PRO A 25 22.47 -51.21 39.64
N VAL A 26 23.64 -51.57 39.11
CA VAL A 26 24.69 -50.64 38.65
C VAL A 26 24.15 -49.67 37.51
N ALA A 27 23.18 -50.14 36.73
CA ALA A 27 22.61 -49.34 35.66
C ALA A 27 21.89 -48.09 36.17
N LEU A 28 21.39 -48.06 37.41
CA LEU A 28 20.84 -46.88 38.04
C LEU A 28 21.86 -45.76 38.23
N TRP A 29 23.07 -46.15 38.67
CA TRP A 29 24.15 -45.16 38.85
C TRP A 29 24.62 -44.60 37.51
N VAL A 30 24.66 -45.42 36.47
CA VAL A 30 24.98 -44.99 35.10
C VAL A 30 23.88 -44.06 34.56
N ALA A 31 22.60 -44.40 34.75
CA ALA A 31 21.46 -43.53 34.34
C ALA A 31 21.46 -42.21 35.10
N GLY A 32 21.74 -42.24 36.42
CA GLY A 32 21.84 -41.02 37.22
C GLY A 32 23.00 -40.12 36.78
N GLY A 33 24.19 -40.73 36.55
CA GLY A 33 25.34 -40.00 35.99
C GLY A 33 25.05 -39.36 34.62
N TRP A 34 24.37 -40.13 33.76
CA TRP A 34 23.94 -39.61 32.45
C TRP A 34 22.99 -38.42 32.58
N LEU A 35 21.96 -38.50 33.41
CA LEU A 35 21.01 -37.41 33.63
C LEU A 35 21.71 -36.17 34.20
N LEU A 36 22.63 -36.34 35.17
CA LEU A 36 23.42 -35.22 35.70
C LEU A 36 24.30 -34.58 34.61
N PHE A 37 24.95 -35.39 33.79
CA PHE A 37 25.75 -34.91 32.67
C PHE A 37 24.89 -34.14 31.67
N VAL A 38 23.73 -34.68 31.26
CA VAL A 38 22.80 -34.02 30.35
C VAL A 38 22.26 -32.73 30.99
N ALA A 39 21.93 -32.72 32.27
CA ALA A 39 21.47 -31.50 32.95
C ALA A 39 22.56 -30.43 32.97
N ALA A 40 23.80 -30.77 33.31
CA ALA A 40 24.93 -29.82 33.26
C ALA A 40 25.17 -29.29 31.86
N PHE A 41 25.03 -30.12 30.82
CA PHE A 41 25.18 -29.77 29.45
C PHE A 41 24.07 -28.84 28.94
N LEU A 42 22.82 -29.10 29.30
CA LEU A 42 21.68 -28.23 28.99
C LEU A 42 21.80 -26.89 29.70
N ILE A 43 22.29 -26.85 30.94
CA ILE A 43 22.56 -25.60 31.66
C ILE A 43 23.64 -24.79 30.94
N ALA A 44 24.74 -25.44 30.52
CA ALA A 44 25.79 -24.80 29.75
C ALA A 44 25.26 -24.24 28.42
N ASP A 45 24.44 -25.01 27.69
CA ASP A 45 23.79 -24.55 26.43
C ASP A 45 22.84 -23.37 26.68
N ALA A 46 22.10 -23.36 27.79
CA ALA A 46 21.26 -22.25 28.21
C ALA A 46 22.05 -20.96 28.52
N TRP A 47 23.24 -21.11 29.11
CA TRP A 47 24.13 -19.99 29.43
C TRP A 47 24.79 -19.38 28.17
N LEU A 48 25.05 -20.19 27.18
CA LEU A 48 25.57 -19.73 25.88
C LEU A 48 24.51 -19.07 24.99
N MET A 49 23.23 -19.24 25.32
CA MET A 49 22.13 -18.69 24.54
C MET A 49 22.04 -17.17 24.67
N PRO A 50 21.85 -16.44 23.56
CA PRO A 50 21.63 -14.99 23.62
C PRO A 50 20.46 -14.63 24.55
N ALA A 51 20.67 -13.63 25.40
CA ALA A 51 19.64 -13.10 26.27
C ALA A 51 18.62 -12.27 25.45
N THR A 52 17.42 -12.10 25.99
CA THR A 52 16.33 -11.37 25.30
C THR A 52 16.71 -9.93 24.96
N HIS A 53 17.46 -9.24 25.84
CA HIS A 53 17.91 -7.87 25.63
C HIS A 53 19.01 -7.75 24.56
N ALA A 54 19.59 -8.84 24.10
CA ALA A 54 20.58 -8.85 23.01
C ALA A 54 19.91 -8.75 21.62
N TRP A 55 18.59 -8.81 21.54
CA TRP A 55 17.85 -8.76 20.29
C TRP A 55 17.18 -7.39 20.12
N GLN A 56 17.32 -6.82 18.92
CA GLN A 56 16.55 -5.65 18.48
C GLN A 56 15.78 -6.02 17.23
N LEU A 57 14.48 -5.75 17.24
CA LEU A 57 13.58 -5.99 16.12
C LEU A 57 12.94 -4.68 15.71
N VAL A 58 12.99 -4.39 14.40
CA VAL A 58 12.36 -3.21 13.82
C VAL A 58 11.53 -3.62 12.63
N ARG A 59 10.22 -3.38 12.70
CA ARG A 59 9.33 -3.55 11.54
C ARG A 59 9.41 -2.30 10.67
N ARG A 60 9.60 -2.49 9.38
CA ARG A 60 9.57 -1.43 8.37
C ARG A 60 8.53 -1.75 7.32
N HIS A 61 7.67 -0.82 7.06
CA HIS A 61 6.67 -0.85 6.00
C HIS A 61 6.42 0.58 5.52
N ASP A 62 5.79 0.73 4.38
CA ASP A 62 5.33 2.04 3.93
C ASP A 62 4.32 2.61 4.94
N ALA A 63 4.40 3.91 5.21
CA ALA A 63 3.47 4.58 6.12
C ALA A 63 2.01 4.50 5.64
N ARG A 64 1.82 4.30 4.34
CA ARG A 64 0.53 4.17 3.67
C ARG A 64 0.53 2.88 2.85
N LEU A 65 -0.20 1.88 3.29
CA LEU A 65 -0.41 0.66 2.52
C LEU A 65 -1.43 0.89 1.43
N SER A 66 -1.29 0.20 0.32
CA SER A 66 -2.22 0.27 -0.81
C SER A 66 -3.26 -0.84 -0.73
N LEU A 67 -4.52 -0.49 -0.93
CA LEU A 67 -5.65 -1.42 -0.99
C LEU A 67 -5.46 -2.45 -2.12
N ALA A 68 -5.79 -3.71 -1.85
CA ALA A 68 -5.77 -4.83 -2.80
C ALA A 68 -4.46 -4.97 -3.60
N ALA A 69 -3.39 -4.37 -3.10
CA ALA A 69 -2.07 -4.42 -3.71
C ALA A 69 -1.08 -5.15 -2.81
N GLN A 70 -0.01 -5.63 -3.42
CA GLN A 70 1.07 -6.28 -2.72
C GLN A 70 1.91 -5.26 -1.96
N ASN A 71 1.78 -5.26 -0.64
CA ASN A 71 2.55 -4.37 0.24
C ASN A 71 3.66 -5.16 0.90
N LEU A 72 4.90 -4.70 0.78
CA LEU A 72 6.07 -5.33 1.37
C LEU A 72 6.23 -4.93 2.83
N ILE A 73 6.31 -5.93 3.70
CA ILE A 73 6.65 -5.77 5.11
C ILE A 73 8.04 -6.37 5.34
N THR A 74 8.92 -5.60 5.94
CA THR A 74 10.29 -6.02 6.26
C THR A 74 10.49 -5.95 7.76
N VAL A 75 10.90 -7.06 8.37
CA VAL A 75 11.31 -7.07 9.77
C VAL A 75 12.84 -7.25 9.83
N GLN A 76 13.49 -6.23 10.32
CA GLN A 76 14.93 -6.26 10.59
C GLN A 76 15.17 -6.84 11.97
N VAL A 77 16.00 -7.87 12.04
CA VAL A 77 16.39 -8.54 13.27
C VAL A 77 17.90 -8.38 13.45
N GLU A 78 18.29 -7.78 14.54
CA GLU A 78 19.70 -7.56 14.89
C GLU A 78 20.02 -8.27 16.20
N LEU A 79 21.19 -8.94 16.22
CA LEU A 79 21.73 -9.59 17.39
C LEU A 79 22.97 -8.84 17.87
N PHE A 80 22.84 -8.19 19.02
CA PHE A 80 23.96 -7.50 19.67
C PHE A 80 24.73 -8.46 20.57
N THR A 81 26.02 -8.56 20.35
CA THR A 81 26.93 -9.31 21.21
C THR A 81 27.82 -8.35 21.98
N ARG A 82 28.14 -8.68 23.25
CA ARG A 82 29.17 -7.93 23.98
C ARG A 82 30.47 -7.92 23.19
N ALA A 83 31.11 -6.75 23.14
CA ALA A 83 32.38 -6.55 22.45
C ALA A 83 33.39 -7.68 22.77
N GLY A 84 33.96 -8.29 21.74
CA GLY A 84 34.99 -9.32 21.85
C GLY A 84 34.53 -10.78 21.77
N ARG A 85 33.22 -11.09 21.72
CA ARG A 85 32.74 -12.45 21.46
C ARG A 85 32.30 -12.60 20.01
N SER A 86 33.09 -13.33 19.24
CA SER A 86 32.67 -13.88 17.93
C SER A 86 31.54 -14.86 18.19
N GLY A 87 30.30 -14.43 18.02
CA GLY A 87 29.13 -15.29 18.24
C GLY A 87 28.86 -16.17 17.03
N ARG A 88 28.36 -17.39 17.26
CA ARG A 88 27.90 -18.30 16.22
C ARG A 88 26.58 -17.79 15.64
N PRO A 89 26.33 -18.04 14.34
CA PRO A 89 25.02 -17.75 13.75
C PRO A 89 23.93 -18.55 14.48
N VAL A 90 22.79 -17.91 14.73
CA VAL A 90 21.66 -18.44 15.48
C VAL A 90 20.45 -18.57 14.56
N ALA A 91 19.86 -19.76 14.51
CA ALA A 91 18.62 -19.97 13.79
C ALA A 91 17.45 -19.26 14.52
N ILE A 92 16.67 -18.50 13.77
CA ILE A 92 15.56 -17.72 14.27
C ILE A 92 14.26 -18.06 13.53
N TRP A 93 13.16 -17.98 14.26
CA TRP A 93 11.78 -18.05 13.76
C TRP A 93 11.06 -16.82 14.26
N LEU A 94 10.67 -15.97 13.35
CA LEU A 94 9.93 -14.75 13.63
C LEU A 94 8.48 -14.93 13.24
N ARG A 95 7.57 -14.64 14.16
CA ARG A 95 6.14 -14.52 13.90
C ARG A 95 5.73 -13.07 14.05
N ASP A 96 5.23 -12.47 12.98
CA ASP A 96 4.60 -11.18 13.01
C ASP A 96 3.10 -11.32 13.29
N THR A 97 2.45 -10.23 13.71
CA THR A 97 1.02 -10.17 13.96
C THR A 97 0.40 -9.07 13.12
N PRO A 98 0.19 -9.30 11.81
CA PRO A 98 -0.55 -8.40 10.96
C PRO A 98 -2.03 -8.35 11.36
N PRO A 99 -2.80 -7.32 10.94
CA PRO A 99 -4.24 -7.29 11.12
C PRO A 99 -4.88 -8.57 10.57
N PRO A 100 -5.85 -9.18 11.30
CA PRO A 100 -6.41 -10.50 10.96
C PRO A 100 -7.18 -10.51 9.64
N THR A 101 -7.60 -9.34 9.16
CA THR A 101 -8.32 -9.18 7.89
C THR A 101 -7.40 -9.13 6.68
N PHE A 102 -6.08 -8.99 6.87
CA PHE A 102 -5.15 -8.91 5.75
C PHE A 102 -4.86 -10.31 5.18
N HIS A 103 -4.90 -10.42 3.87
CA HIS A 103 -4.42 -11.62 3.18
C HIS A 103 -2.89 -11.62 3.16
N LEU A 104 -2.30 -12.78 3.33
CA LEU A 104 -0.87 -12.99 3.38
C LEU A 104 -0.41 -13.85 2.20
N ASP A 105 0.84 -13.69 1.78
CA ASP A 105 1.49 -14.57 0.79
C ASP A 105 1.75 -15.99 1.33
N ARG A 106 1.49 -16.22 2.62
CA ARG A 106 1.75 -17.47 3.34
C ARG A 106 0.58 -17.82 4.25
N ALA A 107 0.39 -19.09 4.52
CA ALA A 107 -0.65 -19.57 5.44
C ALA A 107 -0.45 -19.01 6.87
N GLU A 108 0.80 -18.80 7.29
CA GLU A 108 1.15 -18.17 8.58
C GLU A 108 2.27 -17.14 8.38
N PRO A 109 2.24 -16.03 9.14
CA PRO A 109 3.30 -15.02 9.10
C PRO A 109 4.55 -15.47 9.88
N LEU A 110 4.97 -16.72 9.65
CA LEU A 110 6.16 -17.32 10.24
C LEU A 110 7.34 -17.21 9.28
N LEU A 111 8.32 -16.43 9.67
CA LEU A 111 9.53 -16.17 8.90
C LEU A 111 10.70 -16.92 9.55
N THR A 112 11.54 -17.55 8.75
CA THR A 112 12.72 -18.27 9.22
C THR A 112 13.98 -17.62 8.67
N GLY A 113 15.01 -17.56 9.48
CA GLY A 113 16.28 -16.98 9.09
C GLY A 113 17.42 -17.38 10.01
N VAL A 114 18.58 -16.83 9.74
CA VAL A 114 19.78 -17.00 10.56
C VAL A 114 20.30 -15.61 10.92
N ALA A 115 20.38 -15.33 12.20
CA ALA A 115 20.95 -14.09 12.71
C ALA A 115 22.41 -14.30 13.09
N SER A 116 23.29 -13.48 12.51
CA SER A 116 24.70 -13.45 12.88
C SER A 116 24.98 -12.23 13.76
N PRO A 117 25.79 -12.36 14.80
CA PRO A 117 26.14 -11.25 15.67
C PRO A 117 26.79 -10.09 14.89
N GLY A 118 26.30 -8.87 15.14
CA GLY A 118 26.80 -7.66 14.47
C GLY A 118 26.32 -7.46 13.03
N SER A 119 25.43 -8.32 12.52
CA SER A 119 24.79 -8.14 11.21
C SER A 119 23.27 -8.10 11.34
N SER A 120 22.60 -7.31 10.50
CA SER A 120 21.15 -7.30 10.42
C SER A 120 20.65 -8.39 9.48
N CYS A 121 19.63 -9.13 9.90
CA CYS A 121 18.91 -10.09 9.07
C CYS A 121 17.56 -9.45 8.72
N ALA A 122 17.29 -9.27 7.42
CA ALA A 122 16.02 -8.76 6.94
C ALA A 122 15.11 -9.93 6.52
N LEU A 123 13.96 -10.04 7.15
CA LEU A 123 12.93 -11.02 6.84
C LEU A 123 11.74 -10.30 6.23
N THR A 124 11.28 -10.75 5.07
CA THR A 124 10.24 -10.09 4.29
C THR A 124 9.04 -10.98 4.06
N TYR A 125 7.86 -10.37 4.00
CA TYR A 125 6.62 -11.00 3.57
C TYR A 125 5.69 -9.94 2.97
N HIS A 126 4.62 -10.37 2.29
CA HIS A 126 3.69 -9.47 1.65
C HIS A 126 2.30 -9.58 2.29
N VAL A 127 1.61 -8.44 2.30
CA VAL A 127 0.23 -8.35 2.77
C VAL A 127 -0.66 -7.69 1.72
N TRP A 128 -1.91 -8.13 1.62
CA TRP A 128 -2.96 -7.55 0.77
C TRP A 128 -4.13 -7.13 1.66
N PRO A 129 -4.24 -5.85 1.99
CA PRO A 129 -5.39 -5.33 2.70
C PRO A 129 -6.65 -5.38 1.81
N PRO A 130 -7.77 -6.00 2.23
CA PRO A 130 -8.97 -6.08 1.41
C PRO A 130 -9.86 -4.82 1.49
N ARG A 131 -9.67 -3.97 2.49
CA ARG A 131 -10.46 -2.77 2.74
C ARG A 131 -9.58 -1.60 3.17
N ARG A 132 -10.00 -0.39 2.84
CA ARG A 132 -9.39 0.85 3.32
C ARG A 132 -9.71 1.07 4.79
N GLY A 133 -8.91 1.88 5.45
CA GLY A 133 -9.15 2.30 6.83
C GLY A 133 -7.93 2.26 7.71
N ASP A 134 -8.18 2.46 8.99
CA ASP A 134 -7.17 2.45 10.04
C ASP A 134 -7.06 1.05 10.63
N TYR A 135 -5.84 0.55 10.67
CA TYR A 135 -5.50 -0.76 11.22
C TYR A 135 -4.33 -0.63 12.18
N ALA A 136 -4.02 -1.70 12.88
CA ALA A 136 -2.84 -1.78 13.72
C ALA A 136 -2.16 -3.13 13.57
N PHE A 137 -0.85 -3.12 13.38
CA PHE A 137 -0.03 -4.30 13.57
C PHE A 137 0.10 -4.60 15.06
N GLY A 138 0.14 -5.88 15.40
CA GLY A 138 0.45 -6.32 16.76
C GLY A 138 1.96 -6.44 17.01
N ASP A 139 2.33 -7.17 18.04
CA ASP A 139 3.71 -7.38 18.43
C ASP A 139 4.43 -8.43 17.60
N LEU A 140 5.76 -8.44 17.73
CA LEU A 140 6.64 -9.43 17.14
C LEU A 140 6.99 -10.52 18.15
N TYR A 141 6.96 -11.77 17.72
CA TYR A 141 7.37 -12.90 18.52
C TYR A 141 8.59 -13.54 17.87
N LEU A 142 9.72 -13.50 18.56
CA LEU A 142 10.95 -14.13 18.12
C LEU A 142 11.20 -15.38 18.91
N ARG A 143 11.49 -16.47 18.22
CA ARG A 143 11.99 -17.71 18.76
C ARG A 143 13.39 -17.95 18.20
N TRP A 144 14.32 -18.36 19.05
CA TRP A 144 15.69 -18.67 18.63
C TRP A 144 16.19 -19.94 19.27
N ALA A 145 17.09 -20.63 18.57
CA ALA A 145 17.73 -21.82 19.06
C ALA A 145 18.95 -21.51 19.92
N SER A 146 19.30 -22.42 20.82
CA SER A 146 20.58 -22.42 21.48
C SER A 146 21.72 -22.78 20.50
N PRO A 147 22.97 -22.42 20.79
CA PRO A 147 24.13 -22.72 19.93
C PRO A 147 24.33 -24.19 19.63
N LEU A 148 23.97 -25.08 20.56
CA LEU A 148 24.04 -26.53 20.39
C LEU A 148 22.72 -27.14 19.86
N GLY A 149 21.65 -26.36 19.84
CA GLY A 149 20.38 -26.75 19.26
C GLY A 149 19.48 -27.60 20.16
N PHE A 150 19.78 -27.73 21.45
CA PHE A 150 18.99 -28.52 22.41
C PHE A 150 17.85 -27.72 23.05
N LEU A 151 18.00 -26.41 23.10
CA LEU A 151 17.03 -25.50 23.72
C LEU A 151 16.51 -24.48 22.71
N ARG A 152 15.30 -24.02 22.96
CA ARG A 152 14.69 -22.86 22.28
C ARG A 152 14.17 -21.87 23.30
N ARG A 153 14.36 -20.59 23.04
CA ARG A 153 13.76 -19.50 23.80
C ARG A 153 12.83 -18.70 22.89
N GLN A 154 11.78 -18.20 23.47
CA GLN A 154 10.84 -17.31 22.80
C GLN A 154 10.65 -16.06 23.63
N ALA A 155 10.55 -14.90 22.97
CA ALA A 155 10.20 -13.65 23.58
C ALA A 155 9.25 -12.85 22.70
N ARG A 156 8.48 -11.99 23.34
CA ARG A 156 7.61 -10.97 22.72
C ARG A 156 8.36 -9.65 22.70
N PHE A 157 8.32 -8.97 21.58
CA PHE A 157 8.89 -7.64 21.37
C PHE A 157 7.77 -6.67 21.05
N ALA A 158 7.64 -5.61 21.82
CA ALA A 158 6.67 -4.57 21.58
C ALA A 158 6.98 -3.87 20.25
N ALA A 159 6.11 -4.05 19.29
CA ALA A 159 6.20 -3.47 17.96
C ALA A 159 4.82 -3.13 17.39
N ALA A 160 3.80 -3.11 18.27
CA ALA A 160 2.46 -2.71 17.89
C ALA A 160 2.46 -1.26 17.41
N GLY A 161 1.80 -1.00 16.27
CA GLY A 161 1.76 0.35 15.70
C GLY A 161 0.61 0.51 14.71
N PRO A 162 0.08 1.74 14.59
CA PRO A 162 -0.99 2.03 13.64
C PRO A 162 -0.47 1.99 12.21
N VAL A 163 -1.34 1.60 11.29
CA VAL A 163 -1.10 1.62 9.86
C VAL A 163 -2.37 2.00 9.13
N LYS A 164 -2.23 2.80 8.08
CA LYS A 164 -3.36 3.25 7.26
C LYS A 164 -3.33 2.58 5.90
N VAL A 165 -4.49 2.09 5.47
CA VAL A 165 -4.68 1.52 4.14
C VAL A 165 -5.41 2.53 3.27
N TYR A 166 -4.70 3.05 2.29
CA TYR A 166 -5.21 4.00 1.30
C TYR A 166 -5.71 3.29 0.04
N PRO A 167 -6.49 3.97 -0.82
CA PRO A 167 -6.76 3.50 -2.17
C PRO A 167 -5.48 3.12 -2.91
N ASN A 168 -5.59 2.35 -4.00
CA ASN A 168 -4.42 1.79 -4.68
C ASN A 168 -3.51 2.85 -5.32
N LEU A 169 -2.59 3.40 -4.53
CA LEU A 169 -1.61 4.40 -4.97
C LEU A 169 -0.49 3.79 -5.85
N ILE A 170 -0.31 2.48 -5.84
CA ILE A 170 0.72 1.80 -6.64
C ILE A 170 0.37 1.92 -8.13
N GLU A 171 -0.91 1.73 -8.47
CA GLU A 171 -1.37 1.93 -9.85
C GLU A 171 -1.19 3.38 -10.30
N VAL A 172 -1.54 4.35 -9.46
CA VAL A 172 -1.31 5.78 -9.77
C VAL A 172 0.16 6.06 -10.07
N ARG A 173 1.10 5.51 -9.28
CA ARG A 173 2.54 5.63 -9.53
C ARG A 173 2.99 4.94 -10.82
N LYS A 174 2.42 3.79 -11.15
CA LYS A 174 2.69 3.08 -12.40
C LYS A 174 2.30 3.94 -13.61
N TYR A 175 1.13 4.58 -13.56
CA TYR A 175 0.69 5.51 -14.61
C TYR A 175 1.58 6.76 -14.69
N ASP A 176 2.11 7.29 -13.57
CA ASP A 176 3.08 8.39 -13.60
C ASP A 176 4.33 8.01 -14.41
N LEU A 177 4.87 6.82 -14.20
CA LEU A 177 6.03 6.33 -14.96
C LEU A 177 5.72 6.17 -16.46
N LEU A 178 4.52 5.72 -16.81
CA LEU A 178 4.09 5.59 -18.21
C LEU A 178 3.90 6.97 -18.85
N LEU A 179 3.31 7.92 -18.16
CA LEU A 179 3.17 9.31 -18.63
C LEU A 179 4.53 9.98 -18.85
N ARG A 180 5.48 9.83 -17.94
CA ARG A 180 6.85 10.38 -18.06
C ARG A 180 7.65 9.79 -19.21
N ARG A 181 7.39 8.51 -19.58
CA ARG A 181 8.03 7.84 -20.71
C ARG A 181 7.44 8.23 -22.08
N ASN A 182 6.50 9.17 -22.12
CA ASN A 182 5.78 9.58 -23.32
C ASN A 182 5.10 8.44 -24.10
N ARG A 183 4.78 7.34 -23.41
CA ARG A 183 4.10 6.16 -23.97
C ARG A 183 2.58 6.25 -23.86
N LEU A 184 2.04 7.46 -24.06
CA LEU A 184 0.59 7.72 -24.07
C LEU A 184 -0.15 6.89 -25.12
N TRP A 185 0.54 6.45 -26.14
CA TRP A 185 0.03 5.59 -27.21
C TRP A 185 -0.42 4.21 -26.69
N GLU A 186 0.27 3.67 -25.69
CA GLU A 186 -0.07 2.36 -25.06
C GLU A 186 -1.36 2.43 -24.25
N LEU A 187 -1.75 3.63 -23.84
CA LEU A 187 -2.99 3.89 -23.09
C LEU A 187 -4.17 4.30 -23.97
N GLY A 188 -4.00 4.31 -25.30
CA GLY A 188 -5.04 4.75 -26.24
C GLY A 188 -5.37 6.25 -26.18
N LEU A 189 -4.60 7.04 -25.45
CA LEU A 189 -4.80 8.48 -25.30
C LEU A 189 -4.14 9.21 -26.47
N ARG A 190 -4.94 9.64 -27.44
CA ARG A 190 -4.48 10.56 -28.50
C ARG A 190 -4.49 11.98 -27.98
N SER A 191 -3.34 12.64 -28.01
CA SER A 191 -3.28 14.10 -27.85
C SER A 191 -3.77 14.75 -29.14
N THR A 192 -4.99 15.20 -29.20
CA THR A 192 -5.48 16.09 -30.26
C THR A 192 -5.08 17.51 -29.88
N ARG A 193 -4.10 18.05 -30.59
CA ARG A 193 -3.80 19.48 -30.51
C ARG A 193 -4.93 20.24 -31.19
N LEU A 194 -5.72 20.94 -30.41
CA LEU A 194 -6.72 21.89 -30.94
C LEU A 194 -6.04 23.26 -31.09
N LEU A 195 -5.79 23.65 -32.31
CA LEU A 195 -5.32 24.97 -32.65
C LEU A 195 -6.47 25.97 -32.41
N GLY A 196 -6.23 27.05 -31.67
CA GLY A 196 -7.29 28.02 -31.35
C GLY A 196 -6.78 29.28 -30.65
N ALA A 197 -7.70 30.07 -30.10
CA ALA A 197 -7.44 31.34 -29.44
C ALA A 197 -6.82 31.17 -28.04
N GLY A 198 -5.57 30.70 -27.98
CA GLY A 198 -4.76 30.59 -26.74
C GLY A 198 -3.87 31.82 -26.54
N ASN A 199 -3.22 31.91 -25.38
CA ASN A 199 -2.25 32.97 -25.05
C ASN A 199 -0.80 32.45 -25.05
N GLU A 200 -0.55 31.16 -25.27
CA GLU A 200 0.79 30.61 -25.28
C GLU A 200 1.29 30.46 -26.71
N PHE A 201 2.48 31.01 -26.99
CA PHE A 201 3.10 31.00 -28.30
C PHE A 201 3.46 29.55 -28.69
N GLU A 202 2.92 29.04 -29.81
CA GLU A 202 3.29 27.73 -30.34
C GLU A 202 4.31 27.87 -31.48
N ARG A 203 3.93 28.58 -32.55
CA ARG A 203 4.80 28.73 -33.73
C ARG A 203 4.46 29.93 -34.56
N LEU A 204 5.37 30.27 -35.45
CA LEU A 204 5.17 31.23 -36.52
C LEU A 204 4.86 30.48 -37.84
N ARG A 205 3.76 30.87 -38.52
CA ARG A 205 3.43 30.39 -39.87
C ARG A 205 3.13 31.51 -40.81
N ASP A 206 3.11 31.24 -42.11
CA ASP A 206 2.70 32.23 -43.07
C ASP A 206 1.25 32.63 -42.84
N TYR A 207 0.96 33.93 -42.92
CA TYR A 207 -0.37 34.47 -42.75
C TYR A 207 -1.28 34.00 -43.88
N THR A 208 -2.51 33.64 -43.55
CA THR A 208 -3.59 33.33 -44.46
C THR A 208 -4.72 34.35 -44.31
N PRO A 209 -5.53 34.64 -45.38
CA PRO A 209 -6.63 35.62 -45.32
C PRO A 209 -7.68 35.32 -44.19
N ASP A 210 -7.74 34.07 -43.74
CA ASP A 210 -8.65 33.64 -42.68
C ASP A 210 -8.14 33.97 -41.27
N ASP A 211 -6.87 34.42 -41.16
CA ASP A 211 -6.29 34.78 -39.86
C ASP A 211 -6.69 36.18 -39.41
N GLU A 212 -6.86 36.32 -38.10
CA GLU A 212 -7.08 37.64 -37.52
C GLU A 212 -5.84 38.53 -37.71
N TYR A 213 -6.07 39.74 -38.27
CA TYR A 213 -5.02 40.72 -38.50
C TYR A 213 -4.17 41.05 -37.25
N ARG A 214 -4.79 40.94 -36.05
CA ARG A 214 -4.14 41.20 -34.76
C ARG A 214 -3.06 40.14 -34.41
N ARG A 215 -3.07 39.00 -35.10
CA ARG A 215 -2.09 37.89 -34.88
C ARG A 215 -0.87 38.02 -35.75
N ILE A 216 -0.74 39.02 -36.57
CA ILE A 216 0.44 39.26 -37.39
C ILE A 216 1.61 39.66 -36.48
N ASN A 217 2.71 38.89 -36.57
CA ASN A 217 3.95 39.26 -35.92
C ASN A 217 4.77 40.15 -36.86
N TRP A 218 4.67 41.49 -36.70
CA TRP A 218 5.32 42.47 -37.51
C TRP A 218 6.83 42.37 -37.52
N MET A 219 7.47 41.93 -36.40
CA MET A 219 8.89 41.76 -36.32
C MET A 219 9.40 40.54 -37.16
N ALA A 220 8.67 39.44 -37.11
CA ALA A 220 8.96 38.27 -37.95
C ALA A 220 8.66 38.56 -39.44
N THR A 221 7.57 39.28 -39.71
CA THR A 221 7.19 39.74 -41.06
C THR A 221 8.28 40.63 -41.69
N ALA A 222 8.82 41.58 -40.92
CA ALA A 222 9.89 42.47 -41.42
C ALA A 222 11.19 41.68 -41.73
N ARG A 223 11.48 40.64 -40.97
CA ARG A 223 12.68 39.80 -41.23
C ARG A 223 12.51 38.85 -42.41
N ARG A 224 11.30 38.38 -42.69
CA ARG A 224 11.04 37.36 -43.73
C ARG A 224 10.49 37.95 -45.04
N GLY A 225 10.08 39.21 -45.02
CA GLY A 225 9.48 39.89 -46.17
C GLY A 225 8.12 39.33 -46.59
N LYS A 226 7.47 38.53 -45.74
CA LYS A 226 6.14 37.96 -45.91
C LYS A 226 5.34 38.11 -44.64
N PRO A 227 4.01 38.36 -44.70
CA PRO A 227 3.20 38.39 -43.51
C PRO A 227 3.24 37.08 -42.75
N ILE A 228 3.55 37.12 -41.45
CA ILE A 228 3.66 35.96 -40.57
C ILE A 228 2.67 36.08 -39.42
N SER A 229 1.85 35.05 -39.24
CA SER A 229 0.91 34.93 -38.15
C SER A 229 1.50 34.16 -36.97
N VAL A 230 1.16 34.59 -35.76
CA VAL A 230 1.45 33.82 -34.52
C VAL A 230 0.32 32.85 -34.31
N GLU A 231 0.66 31.59 -34.21
CA GLU A 231 -0.25 30.53 -33.83
C GLU A 231 -0.05 30.25 -32.33
N TYR A 232 -1.15 30.33 -31.58
CA TYR A 232 -1.17 30.14 -30.15
C TYR A 232 -1.76 28.76 -29.83
N GLU A 233 -1.16 28.06 -28.87
CA GLU A 233 -1.71 26.83 -28.31
C GLU A 233 -2.83 27.19 -27.33
N THR A 234 -3.98 26.53 -27.47
CA THR A 234 -5.08 26.73 -26.53
C THR A 234 -4.87 25.84 -25.32
N GLU A 235 -4.13 26.31 -24.32
CA GLU A 235 -4.19 25.73 -23.00
C GLU A 235 -5.57 26.02 -22.39
N ARG A 236 -6.52 25.17 -22.68
CA ARG A 236 -7.80 25.18 -21.94
C ARG A 236 -7.71 24.19 -20.80
N SER A 237 -7.39 24.69 -19.60
CA SER A 237 -7.63 23.91 -18.39
C SER A 237 -9.13 23.57 -18.34
N GLN A 238 -9.45 22.29 -18.49
CA GLN A 238 -10.82 21.81 -18.45
C GLN A 238 -11.29 21.70 -16.99
N ASN A 239 -12.58 21.95 -16.78
CA ASN A 239 -13.20 21.61 -15.50
C ASN A 239 -13.73 20.17 -15.59
N ILE A 240 -13.29 19.32 -14.68
CA ILE A 240 -13.72 17.94 -14.54
C ILE A 240 -14.48 17.82 -13.23
N TYR A 241 -15.72 17.39 -13.32
CA TYR A 241 -16.59 17.21 -12.16
C TYR A 241 -16.85 15.73 -11.97
N VAL A 242 -16.42 15.19 -10.85
CA VAL A 242 -16.65 13.81 -10.48
C VAL A 242 -17.81 13.74 -9.50
N LEU A 243 -18.85 13.00 -9.86
CA LEU A 243 -19.97 12.65 -9.00
C LEU A 243 -19.81 11.17 -8.64
N LEU A 244 -19.55 10.90 -7.38
CA LEU A 244 -19.33 9.54 -6.88
C LEU A 244 -20.51 9.10 -6.02
N ASP A 245 -21.24 8.12 -6.51
CA ASP A 245 -22.26 7.41 -5.77
C ASP A 245 -21.59 6.56 -4.67
N VAL A 246 -22.07 6.70 -3.45
CA VAL A 246 -21.63 5.91 -2.29
C VAL A 246 -22.78 5.14 -1.63
N GLY A 247 -23.88 4.96 -2.37
CA GLY A 247 -25.05 4.22 -1.94
C GLY A 247 -24.83 2.70 -1.83
N ARG A 248 -25.91 2.02 -1.48
CA ARG A 248 -25.92 0.59 -1.14
C ARG A 248 -25.28 -0.30 -2.20
N MET A 249 -25.55 -0.07 -3.49
CA MET A 249 -25.06 -0.91 -4.57
C MET A 249 -23.55 -0.84 -4.76
N MET A 250 -22.96 0.33 -4.48
CA MET A 250 -21.50 0.55 -4.54
C MET A 250 -20.72 -0.19 -3.44
N ARG A 251 -21.40 -0.69 -2.40
CA ARG A 251 -20.81 -1.52 -1.34
C ARG A 251 -20.61 -2.98 -1.77
N SER A 252 -21.29 -3.41 -2.81
CA SER A 252 -21.23 -4.79 -3.29
C SER A 252 -19.80 -5.15 -3.67
N PRO A 253 -19.29 -6.33 -3.22
CA PRO A 253 -17.94 -6.76 -3.56
C PRO A 253 -17.85 -7.24 -5.00
N VAL A 254 -16.71 -6.97 -5.63
CA VAL A 254 -16.25 -7.60 -6.87
C VAL A 254 -14.93 -8.30 -6.52
N GLY A 255 -14.98 -9.63 -6.38
CA GLY A 255 -13.92 -10.36 -5.71
C GLY A 255 -13.82 -9.96 -4.23
N ASP A 256 -12.64 -9.57 -3.80
CA ASP A 256 -12.37 -9.17 -2.39
C ASP A 256 -12.53 -7.66 -2.12
N VAL A 257 -12.83 -6.86 -3.16
CA VAL A 257 -12.84 -5.40 -3.10
C VAL A 257 -14.24 -4.86 -3.44
N ALA A 258 -14.69 -3.82 -2.72
CA ALA A 258 -15.97 -3.18 -3.01
C ALA A 258 -15.93 -2.41 -4.35
N LYS A 259 -17.06 -2.37 -5.09
CA LYS A 259 -17.20 -1.58 -6.34
C LYS A 259 -16.78 -0.13 -6.13
N MET A 260 -17.15 0.46 -4.99
CA MET A 260 -16.78 1.81 -4.62
C MET A 260 -15.26 2.02 -4.58
N ASP A 261 -14.49 1.03 -4.13
CA ASP A 261 -13.04 1.13 -4.07
C ASP A 261 -12.39 1.15 -5.46
N TYR A 262 -12.97 0.42 -6.44
CA TYR A 262 -12.57 0.53 -7.84
C TYR A 262 -12.89 1.92 -8.40
N ALA A 263 -14.09 2.45 -8.13
CA ALA A 263 -14.47 3.79 -8.55
C ALA A 263 -13.53 4.84 -7.95
N ILE A 264 -13.21 4.75 -6.66
CA ILE A 264 -12.27 5.64 -5.99
C ILE A 264 -10.87 5.58 -6.62
N ASN A 265 -10.37 4.39 -6.95
CA ASN A 265 -9.09 4.25 -7.64
C ASN A 265 -9.12 4.93 -9.02
N ALA A 266 -10.21 4.78 -9.78
CA ALA A 266 -10.39 5.46 -11.07
C ALA A 266 -10.45 6.99 -10.92
N VAL A 267 -11.18 7.49 -9.92
CA VAL A 267 -11.25 8.93 -9.59
C VAL A 267 -9.88 9.48 -9.21
N LEU A 268 -9.10 8.75 -8.41
CA LEU A 268 -7.75 9.18 -8.02
C LEU A 268 -6.78 9.19 -9.20
N LEU A 269 -6.87 8.21 -10.10
CA LEU A 269 -6.09 8.19 -11.31
C LEU A 269 -6.44 9.40 -12.21
N LEU A 270 -7.73 9.66 -12.39
CA LEU A 270 -8.21 10.82 -13.14
C LEU A 270 -7.72 12.14 -12.50
N ALA A 271 -7.82 12.25 -11.17
CA ALA A 271 -7.35 13.42 -10.43
C ALA A 271 -5.84 13.63 -10.58
N TYR A 272 -5.08 12.53 -10.62
CA TYR A 272 -3.64 12.59 -10.85
C TYR A 272 -3.32 13.11 -12.27
N VAL A 273 -3.99 12.56 -13.29
CA VAL A 273 -3.81 12.99 -14.68
C VAL A 273 -4.23 14.46 -14.87
N ALA A 274 -5.38 14.84 -14.31
CA ALA A 274 -5.87 16.22 -14.33
C ALA A 274 -4.86 17.19 -13.67
N ALA A 275 -4.29 16.80 -12.52
CA ALA A 275 -3.29 17.61 -11.84
C ALA A 275 -2.00 17.79 -12.66
N GLN A 276 -1.61 16.81 -13.47
CA GLN A 276 -0.44 16.90 -14.37
C GLN A 276 -0.71 17.77 -15.60
N LYS A 277 -1.95 17.75 -16.10
CA LYS A 277 -2.38 18.56 -17.27
C LYS A 277 -2.79 19.99 -16.94
N GLY A 278 -2.81 20.37 -15.65
CA GLY A 278 -3.30 21.68 -15.24
C GLY A 278 -4.83 21.79 -15.21
N ASP A 279 -5.57 20.70 -15.46
CA ASP A 279 -7.02 20.67 -15.40
C ASP A 279 -7.54 20.87 -13.98
N ARG A 280 -8.76 21.39 -13.88
CA ARG A 280 -9.43 21.60 -12.59
C ARG A 280 -10.38 20.46 -12.30
N ILE A 281 -10.17 19.78 -11.18
CA ILE A 281 -11.02 18.67 -10.79
C ILE A 281 -11.79 18.98 -9.50
N ALA A 282 -13.07 18.64 -9.52
CA ALA A 282 -14.01 18.71 -8.40
C ALA A 282 -14.49 17.30 -8.03
N LEU A 283 -14.94 17.12 -6.79
CA LEU A 283 -15.56 15.89 -6.32
C LEU A 283 -16.86 16.23 -5.58
N LEU A 284 -17.91 15.50 -5.90
CA LEU A 284 -19.15 15.45 -5.16
C LEU A 284 -19.45 13.98 -4.84
N THR A 285 -19.59 13.64 -3.57
CA THR A 285 -20.02 12.30 -3.15
C THR A 285 -21.46 12.38 -2.65
N PHE A 286 -22.28 11.42 -3.03
CA PHE A 286 -23.69 11.41 -2.70
C PHE A 286 -24.24 10.02 -2.41
N ALA A 287 -25.29 9.97 -1.62
CA ALA A 287 -26.16 8.84 -1.39
C ALA A 287 -27.62 9.35 -1.48
N ASP A 288 -28.41 9.25 -0.44
CA ASP A 288 -29.73 9.91 -0.32
C ASP A 288 -29.63 11.46 -0.22
N ARG A 289 -28.44 11.96 0.00
CA ARG A 289 -28.05 13.38 0.11
C ARG A 289 -26.61 13.56 -0.35
N VAL A 290 -26.23 14.83 -0.58
CA VAL A 290 -24.83 15.17 -0.82
C VAL A 290 -24.05 15.07 0.50
N LEU A 291 -22.99 14.26 0.51
CA LEU A 291 -22.14 14.01 1.68
C LEU A 291 -20.91 14.92 1.69
N THR A 292 -20.24 15.03 0.55
CA THR A 292 -19.02 15.82 0.44
C THR A 292 -18.98 16.57 -0.87
N TYR A 293 -18.52 17.81 -0.81
CA TYR A 293 -18.24 18.61 -1.99
C TYR A 293 -16.85 19.23 -1.91
N VAL A 294 -16.04 19.00 -2.94
CA VAL A 294 -14.72 19.61 -3.12
C VAL A 294 -14.74 20.45 -4.39
N ALA A 295 -14.59 21.76 -4.22
CA ALA A 295 -14.61 22.69 -5.33
C ALA A 295 -13.49 22.47 -6.35
N PRO A 296 -13.69 22.80 -7.64
CA PRO A 296 -12.74 22.57 -8.71
C PRO A 296 -11.46 23.41 -8.53
N ARG A 297 -10.33 22.75 -8.40
CA ARG A 297 -9.00 23.35 -8.36
C ARG A 297 -8.03 22.46 -9.15
N SER A 298 -6.89 23.02 -9.55
CA SER A 298 -5.82 22.32 -10.25
C SER A 298 -4.62 22.02 -9.35
N GLY A 299 -3.74 21.13 -9.84
CA GLY A 299 -2.43 20.90 -9.27
C GLY A 299 -2.40 19.86 -8.13
N LYS A 300 -1.18 19.62 -7.62
CA LYS A 300 -0.89 18.55 -6.65
C LYS A 300 -1.62 18.71 -5.31
N ILE A 301 -1.86 19.94 -4.87
CA ILE A 301 -2.59 20.22 -3.61
C ILE A 301 -4.02 19.69 -3.71
N GLN A 302 -4.67 19.89 -4.85
CA GLN A 302 -6.02 19.37 -5.08
C GLN A 302 -6.04 17.84 -5.09
N PHE A 303 -5.06 17.20 -5.73
CA PHE A 303 -4.93 15.74 -5.69
C PHE A 303 -4.85 15.22 -4.26
N HIS A 304 -4.00 15.81 -3.42
CA HIS A 304 -3.88 15.37 -2.02
C HIS A 304 -5.18 15.60 -1.23
N ARG A 305 -5.88 16.71 -1.50
CA ARG A 305 -7.17 17.00 -0.87
C ARG A 305 -8.23 15.95 -1.27
N LEU A 306 -8.28 15.57 -2.54
CA LEU A 306 -9.17 14.51 -3.01
C LEU A 306 -8.80 13.15 -2.41
N LEU A 307 -7.52 12.83 -2.31
CA LEU A 307 -7.04 11.61 -1.70
C LEU A 307 -7.50 11.47 -0.24
N GLU A 308 -7.36 12.52 0.57
CA GLU A 308 -7.79 12.51 1.98
C GLU A 308 -9.32 12.42 2.10
N GLN A 309 -10.07 13.11 1.25
CA GLN A 309 -11.52 13.00 1.23
C GLN A 309 -11.98 11.60 0.84
N LEU A 310 -11.43 11.04 -0.23
CA LEU A 310 -11.76 9.70 -0.72
C LEU A 310 -11.29 8.58 0.23
N TYR A 311 -10.24 8.82 1.02
CA TYR A 311 -9.83 7.92 2.09
C TYR A 311 -10.93 7.75 3.15
N ALA A 312 -11.57 8.85 3.53
CA ALA A 312 -12.60 8.88 4.58
C ALA A 312 -14.00 8.47 4.08
N VAL A 313 -14.21 8.33 2.76
CA VAL A 313 -15.51 7.94 2.20
C VAL A 313 -15.83 6.50 2.55
N HIS A 314 -17.01 6.27 3.09
CA HIS A 314 -17.57 4.95 3.33
C HIS A 314 -18.88 4.78 2.57
N GLY A 315 -19.19 3.56 2.13
CA GLY A 315 -20.46 3.27 1.48
C GLY A 315 -21.63 3.34 2.46
N GLU A 316 -22.64 4.10 2.10
CA GLU A 316 -23.89 4.21 2.85
C GLU A 316 -24.82 3.02 2.57
N GLY A 317 -25.70 2.68 3.53
CA GLY A 317 -26.65 1.58 3.39
C GLY A 317 -27.97 1.97 2.69
N VAL A 318 -28.03 3.15 2.08
CA VAL A 318 -29.21 3.76 1.48
C VAL A 318 -29.14 3.78 -0.05
N GLU A 319 -30.26 3.94 -0.72
CA GLU A 319 -30.28 4.12 -2.17
C GLU A 319 -29.91 5.54 -2.54
N PRO A 320 -29.15 5.73 -3.65
CA PRO A 320 -28.74 7.04 -4.06
C PRO A 320 -29.91 7.83 -4.67
N ASP A 321 -30.02 9.12 -4.30
CA ASP A 321 -30.93 10.09 -4.91
C ASP A 321 -30.17 10.94 -5.94
N TYR A 322 -30.34 10.61 -7.21
CA TYR A 322 -29.68 11.32 -8.31
C TYR A 322 -30.28 12.72 -8.52
N GLY A 323 -31.59 12.91 -8.23
CA GLY A 323 -32.24 14.22 -8.35
C GLY A 323 -31.61 15.22 -7.39
N VAL A 324 -31.40 14.84 -6.14
CA VAL A 324 -30.72 15.66 -5.14
C VAL A 324 -29.27 15.92 -5.57
N ALA A 325 -28.54 14.90 -6.03
CA ALA A 325 -27.15 15.03 -6.44
C ALA A 325 -27.00 16.01 -7.63
N PHE A 326 -27.83 15.89 -8.66
CA PHE A 326 -27.74 16.73 -9.86
C PHE A 326 -28.25 18.15 -9.62
N SER A 327 -29.30 18.33 -8.83
CA SER A 327 -29.78 19.67 -8.47
C SER A 327 -28.72 20.45 -7.67
N GLU A 328 -28.08 19.79 -6.69
CA GLU A 328 -27.01 20.41 -5.91
C GLU A 328 -25.76 20.68 -6.76
N PHE A 329 -25.42 19.76 -7.67
CA PHE A 329 -24.35 19.95 -8.63
C PHE A 329 -24.63 21.17 -9.54
N ALA A 330 -25.83 21.27 -10.14
CA ALA A 330 -26.21 22.36 -11.00
C ALA A 330 -26.22 23.71 -10.26
N ALA A 331 -26.67 23.73 -9.01
CA ALA A 331 -26.68 24.95 -8.19
C ALA A 331 -25.25 25.47 -7.90
N ARG A 332 -24.27 24.60 -7.84
CA ARG A 332 -22.87 24.98 -7.53
C ARG A 332 -21.99 25.19 -8.75
N GLN A 333 -22.38 24.66 -9.91
CA GLN A 333 -21.55 24.69 -11.12
C GLN A 333 -22.17 25.46 -12.24
N HIS A 334 -21.60 26.63 -12.51
CA HIS A 334 -22.05 27.52 -13.60
C HIS A 334 -21.11 27.49 -14.82
N LYS A 335 -19.96 26.79 -14.71
CA LYS A 335 -18.98 26.73 -15.80
C LYS A 335 -19.10 25.41 -16.55
N ARG A 336 -18.96 25.45 -17.86
CA ARG A 336 -18.91 24.25 -18.70
C ARG A 336 -17.74 23.38 -18.30
N GLY A 337 -17.92 22.07 -18.36
CA GLY A 337 -16.90 21.06 -18.06
C GLY A 337 -17.41 19.65 -18.31
N LEU A 338 -16.54 18.69 -18.09
CA LEU A 338 -16.85 17.27 -18.20
C LEU A 338 -17.39 16.79 -16.85
N ALA A 339 -18.63 16.31 -16.81
CA ALA A 339 -19.20 15.64 -15.65
C ALA A 339 -19.09 14.13 -15.82
N LEU A 340 -18.51 13.44 -14.83
CA LEU A 340 -18.34 12.00 -14.80
C LEU A 340 -19.06 11.44 -13.56
N VAL A 341 -20.04 10.58 -13.81
CA VAL A 341 -20.81 9.92 -12.75
C VAL A 341 -20.29 8.50 -12.58
N PHE A 342 -19.83 8.17 -11.38
CA PHE A 342 -19.42 6.84 -10.98
C PHE A 342 -20.53 6.22 -10.13
N THR A 343 -21.24 5.28 -10.70
CA THR A 343 -22.40 4.63 -10.05
C THR A 343 -22.60 3.22 -10.58
N ASP A 344 -23.48 2.46 -9.92
CA ASP A 344 -23.95 1.14 -10.34
C ASP A 344 -25.46 1.22 -10.61
N LEU A 345 -25.82 1.30 -11.88
CA LEU A 345 -27.20 1.45 -12.31
C LEU A 345 -27.91 0.07 -12.27
N THR A 346 -28.72 -0.14 -11.26
CA THR A 346 -29.58 -1.32 -11.14
C THR A 346 -31.02 -0.89 -10.93
N GLY A 347 -31.80 -0.88 -12.00
CA GLY A 347 -33.24 -0.62 -11.94
C GLY A 347 -33.76 0.48 -12.89
N SER A 348 -35.05 0.45 -13.19
CA SER A 348 -35.71 1.35 -14.14
C SER A 348 -35.83 2.80 -13.66
N VAL A 349 -35.89 3.03 -12.34
CA VAL A 349 -36.05 4.34 -11.73
C VAL A 349 -34.79 5.21 -11.87
N THR A 350 -33.62 4.58 -11.94
CA THR A 350 -32.34 5.29 -12.07
C THR A 350 -32.08 5.83 -13.47
N THR A 351 -32.71 5.23 -14.49
CA THR A 351 -32.50 5.62 -15.89
C THR A 351 -33.24 6.93 -16.23
N GLU A 352 -34.42 7.16 -15.63
CA GLU A 352 -35.21 8.39 -15.88
C GLU A 352 -34.56 9.66 -15.33
N ALA A 353 -33.76 9.55 -14.26
CA ALA A 353 -33.06 10.70 -13.67
C ALA A 353 -31.77 11.09 -14.43
N LEU A 354 -31.30 10.24 -15.34
CA LEU A 354 -30.06 10.43 -16.12
C LEU A 354 -30.32 10.94 -17.55
N VAL A 355 -31.56 10.88 -18.02
CA VAL A 355 -32.03 11.36 -19.32
C VAL A 355 -32.64 12.76 -19.16
#